data_74e04227c245e002d49ccce5b71f04b7
#
_entry.id   74e04227c245e002d49ccce5b71f04b7
#
_cell.length_a   1.000
_cell.length_b   1.000
_cell.length_c   1.000
_cell.angle_alpha   90.00
_cell.angle_beta   90.00
_cell.angle_gamma   90.00
#
_symmetry.space_group_name_H-M   'P 1'
#
loop_
_entity.id
_entity.type
_entity.pdbx_description
1 polymer ?
#
loop_
_entity_poly.entity_id
_entity_poly.type
_entity_poly.pdbx_seq_one_letter_code
_entity_poly.pdbx_strand_id
1 'polypeptide(L)'
;MASEKAAITDRLQKYIDKAEWKSAIAEMEKLFAIDPDPIVRVRIGDARQKLNQKAEAIKEYMTAAHLYAEKGFVVRALAQYKLALRLDPGNREAQQRMEGLHSNKTVSELKLEPTVEGEAQPTRSVIPLFSDLTQEEFNEFTKRMMIHTVPAGKPIVREGEAGSSVYIVTRGSVRVYSSIQNKRVDLAVLQASDFFGEIAFLTGNPRTATVEAAEPTDLLEVAEEDLRDVIQKWPRVKEVLQNYYEERVKGTMEKMKGAL
;
A
#
# COMPACT_ATOMS: atom_id res chain seq x y z
N MET A 1 -25.96 -2.85 15.75
CA MET A 1 -24.81 -2.35 14.96
C MET A 1 -23.69 -3.39 14.81
N ALA A 2 -23.01 -3.86 15.87
CA ALA A 2 -21.92 -4.87 15.71
C ALA A 2 -22.42 -6.19 15.08
N SER A 3 -23.54 -6.74 15.53
CA SER A 3 -24.16 -7.96 14.98
C SER A 3 -24.59 -7.79 13.51
N GLU A 4 -25.08 -6.61 13.15
CA GLU A 4 -25.51 -6.30 11.79
C GLU A 4 -24.31 -6.16 10.85
N LYS A 5 -23.24 -5.48 11.28
CA LYS A 5 -21.98 -5.38 10.52
C LYS A 5 -21.38 -6.77 10.28
N ALA A 6 -21.36 -7.65 11.27
CA ALA A 6 -20.90 -9.04 11.11
C ALA A 6 -21.74 -9.81 10.09
N ALA A 7 -23.07 -9.73 10.16
CA ALA A 7 -23.95 -10.40 9.20
C ALA A 7 -23.77 -9.89 7.75
N ILE A 8 -23.52 -8.59 7.57
CA ILE A 8 -23.22 -8.02 6.25
C ILE A 8 -21.87 -8.54 5.75
N THR A 9 -20.85 -8.58 6.61
CA THR A 9 -19.52 -9.07 6.26
C THR A 9 -19.54 -10.54 5.82
N ASP A 10 -20.31 -11.39 6.51
CA ASP A 10 -20.46 -12.81 6.15
C ASP A 10 -21.18 -13.00 4.80
N ARG A 11 -22.21 -12.19 4.51
CA ARG A 11 -22.85 -12.21 3.19
C ARG A 11 -21.93 -11.70 2.09
N LEU A 12 -21.22 -10.62 2.37
CA LEU A 12 -20.24 -10.03 1.45
C LEU A 12 -19.18 -11.08 1.06
N GLN A 13 -18.61 -11.80 2.03
CA GLN A 13 -17.62 -12.84 1.76
C GLN A 13 -18.20 -13.93 0.83
N LYS A 14 -19.42 -14.41 1.10
CA LYS A 14 -20.08 -15.41 0.25
C LYS A 14 -20.27 -14.94 -1.21
N TYR A 15 -20.62 -13.65 -1.41
CA TYR A 15 -20.76 -13.10 -2.75
C TYR A 15 -19.41 -12.93 -3.46
N ILE A 16 -18.35 -12.55 -2.73
CA ILE A 16 -16.99 -12.48 -3.28
C ILE A 16 -16.53 -13.86 -3.72
N ASP A 17 -16.70 -14.90 -2.90
CA ASP A 17 -16.28 -16.28 -3.19
C ASP A 17 -16.97 -16.84 -4.45
N LYS A 18 -18.21 -16.40 -4.69
CA LYS A 18 -19.00 -16.79 -5.88
C LYS A 18 -18.80 -15.85 -7.08
N ALA A 19 -17.95 -14.81 -6.95
CA ALA A 19 -17.79 -13.75 -7.96
C ALA A 19 -19.11 -13.03 -8.33
N GLU A 20 -20.08 -12.98 -7.40
CA GLU A 20 -21.36 -12.26 -7.55
C GLU A 20 -21.18 -10.78 -7.26
N TRP A 21 -20.39 -10.08 -8.11
CA TRP A 21 -19.92 -8.72 -7.86
C TRP A 21 -21.04 -7.69 -7.66
N LYS A 22 -22.18 -7.83 -8.34
CA LYS A 22 -23.33 -6.90 -8.14
C LYS A 22 -23.89 -7.01 -6.72
N SER A 23 -24.05 -8.24 -6.20
CA SER A 23 -24.52 -8.48 -4.85
C SER A 23 -23.48 -8.04 -3.81
N ALA A 24 -22.20 -8.29 -4.09
CA ALA A 24 -21.10 -7.84 -3.25
C ALA A 24 -21.06 -6.30 -3.10
N ILE A 25 -21.25 -5.56 -4.20
CA ILE A 25 -21.35 -4.08 -4.18
C ILE A 25 -22.49 -3.64 -3.28
N ALA A 26 -23.68 -4.26 -3.40
CA ALA A 26 -24.83 -3.90 -2.58
C ALA A 26 -24.59 -4.08 -1.08
N GLU A 27 -23.86 -5.14 -0.66
CA GLU A 27 -23.49 -5.33 0.74
C GLU A 27 -22.37 -4.36 1.17
N MET A 28 -21.43 -4.05 0.30
CA MET A 28 -20.40 -3.03 0.58
C MET A 28 -20.99 -1.63 0.75
N GLU A 29 -22.02 -1.26 -0.03
CA GLU A 29 -22.74 0.01 0.16
C GLU A 29 -23.43 0.09 1.54
N LYS A 30 -24.04 -1.01 2.00
CA LYS A 30 -24.62 -1.08 3.35
C LYS A 30 -23.53 -0.94 4.41
N LEU A 31 -22.39 -1.61 4.22
CA LEU A 31 -21.26 -1.53 5.13
C LEU A 31 -20.73 -0.10 5.23
N PHE A 32 -20.59 0.58 4.09
CA PHE A 32 -20.15 1.97 4.03
C PHE A 32 -21.15 2.93 4.71
N ALA A 33 -22.45 2.66 4.60
CA ALA A 33 -23.47 3.46 5.27
C ALA A 33 -23.41 3.36 6.80
N ILE A 34 -22.97 2.20 7.33
CA ILE A 34 -22.80 1.98 8.79
C ILE A 34 -21.45 2.57 9.26
N ASP A 35 -20.40 2.37 8.49
CA ASP A 35 -19.03 2.76 8.81
C ASP A 35 -18.35 3.27 7.54
N PRO A 36 -18.24 4.61 7.37
CA PRO A 36 -17.68 5.23 6.16
C PRO A 36 -16.15 5.10 6.09
N ASP A 37 -15.65 3.86 5.91
CA ASP A 37 -14.25 3.60 5.68
C ASP A 37 -13.92 3.75 4.18
N PRO A 38 -12.93 4.60 3.79
CA PRO A 38 -12.50 4.75 2.41
C PRO A 38 -12.14 3.44 1.71
N ILE A 39 -11.65 2.43 2.44
CA ILE A 39 -11.31 1.12 1.90
C ILE A 39 -12.50 0.41 1.26
N VAL A 40 -13.71 0.66 1.77
CA VAL A 40 -14.94 0.07 1.20
C VAL A 40 -15.20 0.63 -0.19
N ARG A 41 -14.99 1.94 -0.41
CA ARG A 41 -15.08 2.55 -1.74
C ARG A 41 -14.04 2.00 -2.71
N VAL A 42 -12.82 1.76 -2.25
CA VAL A 42 -11.79 1.08 -3.08
C VAL A 42 -12.27 -0.30 -3.52
N ARG A 43 -12.80 -1.11 -2.58
CA ARG A 43 -13.32 -2.45 -2.89
C ARG A 43 -14.51 -2.42 -3.84
N ILE A 44 -15.39 -1.41 -3.74
CA ILE A 44 -16.48 -1.21 -4.71
C ILE A 44 -15.88 -0.89 -6.09
N GLY A 45 -14.88 -0.03 -6.18
CA GLY A 45 -14.15 0.27 -7.41
C GLY A 45 -13.56 -0.99 -8.07
N ASP A 46 -12.91 -1.85 -7.28
CA ASP A 46 -12.38 -3.14 -7.74
C ASP A 46 -13.49 -4.04 -8.29
N ALA A 47 -14.62 -4.15 -7.58
CA ALA A 47 -15.77 -4.94 -8.03
C ALA A 47 -16.41 -4.37 -9.30
N ARG A 48 -16.46 -3.04 -9.44
CA ARG A 48 -16.89 -2.37 -10.69
C ARG A 48 -15.97 -2.70 -11.86
N GLN A 49 -14.65 -2.75 -11.65
CA GLN A 49 -13.71 -3.20 -12.69
C GLN A 49 -13.97 -4.65 -13.10
N LYS A 50 -14.26 -5.56 -12.16
CA LYS A 50 -14.63 -6.96 -12.47
C LYS A 50 -15.89 -7.05 -13.31
N LEU A 51 -16.80 -6.10 -13.18
CA LEU A 51 -17.99 -5.96 -14.00
C LEU A 51 -17.77 -5.17 -15.31
N ASN A 52 -16.52 -4.79 -15.61
CA ASN A 52 -16.16 -3.96 -16.77
C ASN A 52 -16.84 -2.56 -16.77
N GLN A 53 -17.21 -2.06 -15.59
CA GLN A 53 -17.84 -0.76 -15.36
C GLN A 53 -16.75 0.28 -15.05
N LYS A 54 -15.98 0.67 -16.07
CA LYS A 54 -14.79 1.49 -15.95
C LYS A 54 -15.07 2.89 -15.38
N ALA A 55 -16.11 3.56 -15.87
CA ALA A 55 -16.46 4.92 -15.42
C ALA A 55 -16.88 4.94 -13.93
N GLU A 56 -17.66 3.96 -13.52
CA GLU A 56 -18.10 3.80 -12.14
C GLU A 56 -16.91 3.44 -11.22
N ALA A 57 -15.98 2.60 -11.67
CA ALA A 57 -14.77 2.28 -10.92
C ALA A 57 -13.91 3.54 -10.68
N ILE A 58 -13.72 4.39 -11.70
CA ILE A 58 -13.01 5.66 -11.56
C ILE A 58 -13.67 6.53 -10.50
N LYS A 59 -15.00 6.66 -10.53
CA LYS A 59 -15.77 7.45 -9.55
C LYS A 59 -15.54 6.95 -8.12
N GLU A 60 -15.54 5.64 -7.91
CA GLU A 60 -15.31 5.05 -6.58
C GLU A 60 -13.87 5.31 -6.09
N TYR A 61 -12.86 5.17 -6.96
CA TYR A 61 -11.47 5.49 -6.60
C TYR A 61 -11.28 6.98 -6.30
N MET A 62 -11.92 7.87 -7.06
CA MET A 62 -11.92 9.31 -6.78
C MET A 62 -12.53 9.62 -5.41
N THR A 63 -13.68 8.99 -5.10
CA THR A 63 -14.33 9.13 -3.79
C THR A 63 -13.45 8.62 -2.66
N ALA A 64 -12.84 7.44 -2.83
CA ALA A 64 -11.91 6.90 -1.84
C ALA A 64 -10.70 7.82 -1.63
N ALA A 65 -10.11 8.34 -2.72
CA ALA A 65 -8.99 9.25 -2.67
C ALA A 65 -9.32 10.52 -1.87
N HIS A 66 -10.50 11.09 -2.11
CA HIS A 66 -10.97 12.27 -1.41
C HIS A 66 -11.13 12.01 0.11
N LEU A 67 -11.79 10.91 0.47
CA LEU A 67 -11.96 10.52 1.86
C LEU A 67 -10.62 10.22 2.57
N TYR A 68 -9.65 9.61 1.87
CA TYR A 68 -8.31 9.42 2.41
C TYR A 68 -7.59 10.76 2.61
N ALA A 69 -7.71 11.69 1.66
CA ALA A 69 -7.11 13.02 1.76
C ALA A 69 -7.69 13.82 2.93
N GLU A 70 -9.02 13.80 3.14
CA GLU A 70 -9.68 14.44 4.28
C GLU A 70 -9.23 13.88 5.62
N LYS A 71 -8.96 12.57 5.68
CA LYS A 71 -8.43 11.89 6.86
C LYS A 71 -6.91 12.07 7.03
N GLY A 72 -6.23 12.79 6.12
CA GLY A 72 -4.78 13.01 6.16
C GLY A 72 -3.92 11.84 5.64
N PHE A 73 -4.53 10.79 5.09
CA PHE A 73 -3.81 9.65 4.51
C PHE A 73 -3.35 9.93 3.07
N VAL A 74 -2.46 10.93 2.91
CA VAL A 74 -2.06 11.49 1.61
C VAL A 74 -1.55 10.43 0.63
N VAL A 75 -0.70 9.50 1.08
CA VAL A 75 -0.14 8.45 0.21
C VAL A 75 -1.23 7.49 -0.27
N ARG A 76 -2.18 7.14 0.59
CA ARG A 76 -3.33 6.31 0.19
C ARG A 76 -4.22 7.07 -0.80
N ALA A 77 -4.43 8.37 -0.59
CA ALA A 77 -5.17 9.22 -1.53
C ALA A 77 -4.49 9.26 -2.90
N LEU A 78 -3.16 9.49 -2.94
CA LEU A 78 -2.36 9.46 -4.16
C LEU A 78 -2.47 8.13 -4.91
N ALA A 79 -2.40 7.02 -4.19
CA ALA A 79 -2.56 5.69 -4.79
C ALA A 79 -3.92 5.56 -5.49
N GLN A 80 -5.01 6.05 -4.88
CA GLN A 80 -6.34 5.98 -5.50
C GLN A 80 -6.48 6.91 -6.71
N TYR A 81 -5.93 8.13 -6.66
CA TYR A 81 -5.89 9.00 -7.84
C TYR A 81 -5.09 8.37 -8.98
N LYS A 82 -3.94 7.74 -8.69
CA LYS A 82 -3.17 7.00 -9.70
C LYS A 82 -3.95 5.82 -10.30
N LEU A 83 -4.75 5.10 -9.49
CA LEU A 83 -5.64 4.05 -9.99
C LEU A 83 -6.70 4.62 -10.96
N ALA A 84 -7.32 5.74 -10.61
CA ALA A 84 -8.26 6.42 -11.48
C ALA A 84 -7.60 6.86 -12.80
N LEU A 85 -6.40 7.46 -12.74
CA LEU A 85 -5.62 7.88 -13.92
C LEU A 85 -5.12 6.71 -14.76
N ARG A 86 -4.82 5.55 -14.18
CA ARG A 86 -4.50 4.33 -14.93
C ARG A 86 -5.69 3.87 -15.79
N LEU A 87 -6.91 4.04 -15.30
CA LEU A 87 -8.12 3.74 -16.05
C LEU A 87 -8.45 4.83 -17.06
N ASP A 88 -8.27 6.09 -16.71
CA ASP A 88 -8.52 7.26 -17.57
C ASP A 88 -7.38 8.28 -17.41
N PRO A 89 -6.32 8.20 -18.25
CA PRO A 89 -5.20 9.13 -18.20
C PRO A 89 -5.60 10.60 -18.44
N GLY A 90 -6.73 10.84 -19.09
CA GLY A 90 -7.25 12.17 -19.38
C GLY A 90 -8.11 12.78 -18.25
N ASN A 91 -8.28 12.11 -17.14
CA ASN A 91 -9.09 12.60 -16.03
C ASN A 91 -8.48 13.83 -15.37
N ARG A 92 -8.93 15.01 -15.79
CA ARG A 92 -8.42 16.30 -15.30
C ARG A 92 -8.66 16.50 -13.81
N GLU A 93 -9.79 16.02 -13.29
CA GLU A 93 -10.09 16.15 -11.87
C GLU A 93 -9.08 15.36 -11.02
N ALA A 94 -8.76 14.12 -11.39
CA ALA A 94 -7.77 13.32 -10.70
C ALA A 94 -6.38 13.98 -10.74
N GLN A 95 -5.99 14.54 -11.89
CA GLN A 95 -4.72 15.27 -12.04
C GLN A 95 -4.67 16.49 -11.11
N GLN A 96 -5.70 17.36 -11.16
CA GLN A 96 -5.78 18.58 -10.34
C GLN A 96 -5.83 18.27 -8.84
N ARG A 97 -6.60 17.25 -8.43
CA ARG A 97 -6.68 16.84 -7.02
C ARG A 97 -5.35 16.28 -6.52
N MET A 98 -4.68 15.50 -7.34
CA MET A 98 -3.35 14.99 -7.04
C MET A 98 -2.33 16.12 -6.89
N GLU A 99 -2.35 17.12 -7.80
CA GLU A 99 -1.54 18.34 -7.68
C GLU A 99 -1.90 19.16 -6.43
N GLY A 100 -3.19 19.28 -6.12
CA GLY A 100 -3.68 20.00 -4.94
C GLY A 100 -3.28 19.36 -3.61
N LEU A 101 -3.16 18.04 -3.54
CA LEU A 101 -2.59 17.37 -2.37
C LEU A 101 -1.13 17.76 -2.15
N HIS A 102 -0.46 18.17 -3.22
CA HIS A 102 0.92 18.62 -3.19
C HIS A 102 1.08 20.06 -2.67
N SER A 103 0.05 20.89 -2.72
CA SER A 103 0.18 22.31 -2.38
C SER A 103 -0.28 22.69 -0.97
N ASN A 104 -0.93 21.82 -0.20
CA ASN A 104 -1.73 22.29 0.93
C ASN A 104 -1.35 21.87 2.35
N LYS A 105 -0.33 21.03 2.62
CA LYS A 105 0.14 20.80 4.02
C LYS A 105 1.54 20.19 4.10
N THR A 106 2.35 20.75 5.00
CA THR A 106 3.59 20.12 5.51
C THR A 106 3.29 18.72 6.05
N VAL A 107 4.12 17.75 5.71
CA VAL A 107 4.01 16.34 6.18
C VAL A 107 3.96 16.26 7.73
N SER A 108 4.49 17.26 8.42
CA SER A 108 4.48 17.40 9.89
C SER A 108 3.11 17.77 10.49
N GLU A 109 2.13 18.20 9.68
CA GLU A 109 0.77 18.55 10.15
C GLU A 109 -0.25 17.40 9.95
N LEU A 110 0.18 16.23 9.53
CA LEU A 110 -0.63 15.03 9.50
C LEU A 110 -0.94 14.63 10.95
N LYS A 111 -1.99 15.22 11.50
CA LYS A 111 -2.50 14.91 12.84
C LYS A 111 -2.77 13.42 12.95
N LEU A 112 -2.07 12.81 13.90
CA LEU A 112 -2.40 11.52 14.47
C LEU A 112 -3.65 11.73 15.35
N GLU A 113 -4.85 11.54 14.82
CA GLU A 113 -6.01 11.37 15.67
C GLU A 113 -6.03 9.92 16.16
N PRO A 114 -6.13 9.67 17.47
CA PRO A 114 -6.26 8.33 18.00
C PRO A 114 -7.64 7.80 17.63
N THR A 115 -7.69 6.73 16.87
CA THR A 115 -8.92 5.95 16.67
C THR A 115 -9.32 5.30 17.98
N VAL A 116 -10.61 5.42 18.29
CA VAL A 116 -11.41 4.84 19.35
C VAL A 116 -10.87 3.52 19.91
N GLU A 117 -10.86 3.45 21.25
CA GLU A 117 -10.47 2.30 22.08
C GLU A 117 -11.06 0.97 21.59
N GLY A 118 -10.17 0.03 21.30
CA GLY A 118 -10.49 -1.35 20.94
C GLY A 118 -9.33 -2.00 20.19
N GLU A 119 -8.35 -2.53 20.96
CA GLU A 119 -7.18 -3.29 20.48
C GLU A 119 -6.18 -2.51 19.61
N ALA A 120 -5.29 -1.81 20.30
CA ALA A 120 -4.20 -1.03 19.73
C ALA A 120 -3.13 -1.92 19.12
N GLN A 121 -3.13 -2.01 17.79
CA GLN A 121 -1.85 -2.04 17.10
C GLN A 121 -1.53 -0.58 16.72
N PRO A 122 -0.29 -0.09 16.91
CA PRO A 122 0.07 1.28 16.56
C PRO A 122 -0.14 1.46 15.06
N THR A 123 -1.15 2.23 14.69
CA THR A 123 -1.41 2.65 13.31
C THR A 123 -0.21 3.49 12.86
N ARG A 124 0.74 2.87 12.19
CA ARG A 124 1.81 3.57 11.47
C ARG A 124 1.17 4.35 10.31
N SER A 125 0.63 5.52 10.62
CA SER A 125 0.04 6.43 9.63
C SER A 125 1.11 7.15 8.79
N VAL A 126 2.37 7.07 9.19
CA VAL A 126 3.50 7.70 8.51
C VAL A 126 4.32 6.59 7.86
N ILE A 127 4.50 6.67 6.55
CA ILE A 127 5.46 5.80 5.86
C ILE A 127 6.85 6.27 6.30
N PRO A 128 7.65 5.42 6.95
CA PRO A 128 8.93 5.83 7.53
C PRO A 128 9.86 6.50 6.51
N LEU A 129 9.81 6.04 5.27
CA LEU A 129 10.60 6.56 4.16
C LEU A 129 10.34 8.04 3.86
N PHE A 130 9.18 8.56 4.27
CA PHE A 130 8.73 9.94 4.01
C PHE A 130 8.69 10.82 5.25
N SER A 131 9.01 10.28 6.43
CA SER A 131 8.82 10.98 7.71
C SER A 131 9.50 12.34 7.77
N ASP A 132 10.64 12.47 7.09
CA ASP A 132 11.50 13.64 7.17
C ASP A 132 11.53 14.46 5.87
N LEU A 133 10.70 14.12 4.88
CA LEU A 133 10.61 14.87 3.63
C LEU A 133 9.75 16.13 3.82
N THR A 134 10.22 17.26 3.26
CA THR A 134 9.36 18.43 3.06
C THR A 134 8.28 18.11 2.02
N GLN A 135 7.27 18.97 1.93
CA GLN A 135 6.18 18.78 0.96
C GLN A 135 6.69 18.76 -0.50
N GLU A 136 7.65 19.62 -0.84
CA GLU A 136 8.22 19.68 -2.18
C GLU A 136 8.99 18.41 -2.52
N GLU A 137 9.81 17.92 -1.60
CA GLU A 137 10.57 16.68 -1.72
C GLU A 137 9.64 15.48 -1.86
N PHE A 138 8.60 15.39 -1.04
CA PHE A 138 7.58 14.36 -1.13
C PHE A 138 6.85 14.36 -2.48
N ASN A 139 6.52 15.55 -2.98
CA ASN A 139 5.86 15.72 -4.28
C ASN A 139 6.74 15.23 -5.43
N GLU A 140 8.01 15.61 -5.42
CA GLU A 140 8.94 15.19 -6.45
C GLU A 140 9.15 13.67 -6.41
N PHE A 141 9.26 13.11 -5.22
CA PHE A 141 9.40 11.68 -5.00
C PHE A 141 8.20 10.89 -5.53
N THR A 142 6.97 11.32 -5.19
CA THR A 142 5.76 10.60 -5.56
C THR A 142 5.39 10.67 -7.03
N LYS A 143 5.82 11.69 -7.77
CA LYS A 143 5.59 11.80 -9.22
C LYS A 143 6.18 10.62 -10.00
N ARG A 144 7.30 10.09 -9.55
CA ARG A 144 8.06 9.03 -10.23
C ARG A 144 7.61 7.62 -9.86
N MET A 145 6.76 7.47 -8.84
CA MET A 145 6.28 6.15 -8.41
C MET A 145 5.26 5.57 -9.37
N MET A 146 5.36 4.26 -9.61
CA MET A 146 4.36 3.50 -10.35
C MET A 146 3.45 2.73 -9.40
N ILE A 147 2.15 2.66 -9.73
CA ILE A 147 1.21 1.87 -8.95
C ILE A 147 1.01 0.49 -9.56
N HIS A 148 1.07 -0.54 -8.70
CA HIS A 148 0.79 -1.93 -9.04
C HIS A 148 -0.34 -2.46 -8.16
N THR A 149 -1.22 -3.27 -8.74
CA THR A 149 -2.22 -4.06 -8.03
C THR A 149 -1.90 -5.53 -8.22
N VAL A 150 -1.62 -6.24 -7.13
CA VAL A 150 -1.18 -7.63 -7.15
C VAL A 150 -2.26 -8.50 -6.49
N PRO A 151 -2.75 -9.55 -7.18
CA PRO A 151 -3.70 -10.50 -6.60
C PRO A 151 -3.08 -11.30 -5.45
N ALA A 152 -3.91 -11.77 -4.51
CA ALA A 152 -3.49 -12.67 -3.44
C ALA A 152 -2.73 -13.90 -3.97
N GLY A 153 -1.70 -14.32 -3.26
CA GLY A 153 -0.87 -15.47 -3.59
C GLY A 153 0.09 -15.25 -4.78
N LYS A 154 0.20 -14.04 -5.32
CA LYS A 154 1.16 -13.74 -6.39
C LYS A 154 2.45 -13.14 -5.81
N PRO A 155 3.62 -13.64 -6.20
CA PRO A 155 4.89 -13.04 -5.83
C PRO A 155 5.07 -11.69 -6.53
N ILE A 156 5.60 -10.74 -5.78
CA ILE A 156 6.00 -9.40 -6.26
C ILE A 156 7.49 -9.43 -6.63
N VAL A 157 8.29 -10.04 -5.76
CA VAL A 157 9.71 -10.31 -5.99
C VAL A 157 10.03 -11.71 -5.49
N ARG A 158 11.01 -12.40 -6.10
CA ARG A 158 11.47 -13.73 -5.68
C ARG A 158 12.90 -13.67 -5.16
N GLU A 159 13.17 -14.47 -4.15
CA GLU A 159 14.53 -14.69 -3.66
C GLU A 159 15.47 -15.08 -4.80
N GLY A 160 16.64 -14.44 -4.87
CA GLY A 160 17.65 -14.65 -5.92
C GLY A 160 17.39 -13.89 -7.23
N GLU A 161 16.24 -13.26 -7.44
CA GLU A 161 16.00 -12.42 -8.61
C GLU A 161 16.86 -11.13 -8.57
N ALA A 162 17.35 -10.71 -9.73
CA ALA A 162 17.97 -9.40 -9.88
C ALA A 162 16.90 -8.30 -9.84
N GLY A 163 17.23 -7.18 -9.22
CA GLY A 163 16.35 -6.01 -9.17
C GLY A 163 16.54 -5.21 -7.88
N SER A 164 16.44 -3.89 -8.00
CA SER A 164 16.74 -2.95 -6.92
C SER A 164 15.61 -1.95 -6.65
N SER A 165 14.42 -2.11 -7.28
CA SER A 165 13.25 -1.29 -6.95
C SER A 165 12.83 -1.49 -5.50
N VAL A 166 12.35 -0.41 -4.87
CA VAL A 166 11.74 -0.42 -3.54
C VAL A 166 10.23 -0.28 -3.69
N TYR A 167 9.49 -1.06 -2.92
CA TYR A 167 8.03 -1.11 -2.97
C TYR A 167 7.44 -0.66 -1.65
N ILE A 168 6.38 0.14 -1.70
CA ILE A 168 5.62 0.62 -0.55
C ILE A 168 4.24 0.01 -0.61
N VAL A 169 3.80 -0.64 0.46
CA VAL A 169 2.45 -1.20 0.57
C VAL A 169 1.49 -0.05 0.89
N THR A 170 0.53 0.22 0.00
CA THR A 170 -0.48 1.26 0.21
C THR A 170 -1.82 0.68 0.66
N ARG A 171 -2.10 -0.57 0.28
CA ARG A 171 -3.29 -1.34 0.67
C ARG A 171 -2.96 -2.82 0.70
N GLY A 172 -3.58 -3.55 1.61
CA GLY A 172 -3.39 -5.00 1.76
C GLY A 172 -2.15 -5.32 2.60
N SER A 173 -1.65 -6.54 2.42
CA SER A 173 -0.50 -7.05 3.15
C SER A 173 0.32 -8.02 2.31
N VAL A 174 1.60 -8.15 2.62
CA VAL A 174 2.52 -9.08 1.96
C VAL A 174 3.23 -9.97 2.97
N ARG A 175 3.50 -11.22 2.58
CA ARG A 175 4.32 -12.16 3.32
C ARG A 175 5.73 -12.17 2.77
N VAL A 176 6.71 -12.05 3.65
CA VAL A 176 8.13 -12.14 3.34
C VAL A 176 8.65 -13.47 3.84
N TYR A 177 9.24 -14.27 2.97
CA TYR A 177 9.81 -15.56 3.32
C TYR A 177 11.05 -15.88 2.51
N SER A 178 11.88 -16.75 3.05
CA SER A 178 13.08 -17.29 2.39
C SER A 178 13.04 -18.82 2.38
N SER A 179 13.81 -19.43 1.47
CA SER A 179 13.92 -20.88 1.35
C SER A 179 15.28 -21.34 1.88
N ILE A 180 15.29 -22.07 3.02
CA ILE A 180 16.50 -22.65 3.62
C ILE A 180 16.37 -24.16 3.53
N GLN A 181 17.33 -24.83 2.88
CA GLN A 181 17.32 -26.29 2.70
C GLN A 181 15.97 -26.82 2.16
N ASN A 182 15.40 -26.11 1.19
CA ASN A 182 14.07 -26.40 0.61
C ASN A 182 12.88 -26.27 1.60
N LYS A 183 13.07 -25.66 2.76
CA LYS A 183 11.98 -25.34 3.69
C LYS A 183 11.71 -23.85 3.66
N ARG A 184 10.43 -23.50 3.59
CA ARG A 184 9.99 -22.10 3.71
C ARG A 184 10.15 -21.61 5.15
N VAL A 185 10.80 -20.48 5.32
CA VAL A 185 10.95 -19.78 6.60
C VAL A 185 10.27 -18.43 6.46
N ASP A 186 9.16 -18.22 7.17
CA ASP A 186 8.43 -16.96 7.16
C ASP A 186 9.19 -15.91 8.00
N LEU A 187 9.58 -14.80 7.36
CA LEU A 187 10.40 -13.75 7.95
C LEU A 187 9.55 -12.62 8.53
N ALA A 188 8.54 -12.15 7.78
CA ALA A 188 7.69 -11.04 8.19
C ALA A 188 6.35 -11.04 7.45
N VAL A 189 5.38 -10.31 8.03
CA VAL A 189 4.20 -9.81 7.33
C VAL A 189 4.29 -8.29 7.34
N LEU A 190 4.26 -7.69 6.15
CA LEU A 190 4.29 -6.25 5.98
C LEU A 190 2.89 -5.77 5.60
N GLN A 191 2.47 -4.65 6.18
CA GLN A 191 1.13 -4.08 6.01
C GLN A 191 1.19 -2.72 5.32
N ALA A 192 0.03 -2.11 5.11
CA ALA A 192 -0.04 -0.75 4.57
C ALA A 192 0.83 0.21 5.39
N SER A 193 1.62 1.02 4.70
CA SER A 193 2.67 1.93 5.17
C SER A 193 4.05 1.30 5.38
N ASP A 194 4.19 -0.02 5.32
CA ASP A 194 5.49 -0.67 5.26
C ASP A 194 6.07 -0.62 3.83
N PHE A 195 7.38 -0.84 3.73
CA PHE A 195 8.09 -0.93 2.46
C PHE A 195 9.06 -2.13 2.44
N PHE A 196 9.46 -2.58 1.25
CA PHE A 196 10.42 -3.67 1.07
C PHE A 196 11.25 -3.49 -0.21
N GLY A 197 12.32 -4.27 -0.35
CA GLY A 197 13.24 -4.21 -1.48
C GLY A 197 14.48 -3.37 -1.21
N GLU A 198 14.56 -2.71 -0.05
CA GLU A 198 15.66 -1.85 0.39
C GLU A 198 16.98 -2.60 0.53
N ILE A 199 16.96 -3.89 0.91
CA ILE A 199 18.17 -4.70 1.09
C ILE A 199 18.91 -4.83 -0.25
N ALA A 200 18.21 -5.24 -1.30
CA ALA A 200 18.80 -5.37 -2.63
C ALA A 200 19.28 -4.01 -3.17
N PHE A 201 18.51 -2.94 -2.95
CA PHE A 201 18.88 -1.58 -3.34
C PHE A 201 20.16 -1.10 -2.66
N LEU A 202 20.30 -1.30 -1.34
CA LEU A 202 21.45 -0.83 -0.58
C LEU A 202 22.70 -1.66 -0.80
N THR A 203 22.55 -2.98 -1.01
CA THR A 203 23.68 -3.91 -1.12
C THR A 203 24.12 -4.18 -2.55
N GLY A 204 23.26 -3.93 -3.54
CA GLY A 204 23.49 -4.32 -4.94
C GLY A 204 23.37 -5.84 -5.17
N ASN A 205 22.99 -6.61 -4.15
CA ASN A 205 22.81 -8.06 -4.25
C ASN A 205 21.42 -8.42 -4.81
N PRO A 206 21.23 -9.64 -5.31
CA PRO A 206 19.89 -10.15 -5.64
C PRO A 206 18.93 -10.08 -4.46
N ARG A 207 17.62 -10.18 -4.74
CA ARG A 207 16.56 -10.22 -3.72
C ARG A 207 16.87 -11.28 -2.67
N THR A 208 16.87 -10.89 -1.40
CA THR A 208 17.24 -11.76 -0.27
C THR A 208 16.08 -12.61 0.25
N ALA A 209 14.88 -12.34 -0.20
CA ALA A 209 13.66 -13.06 0.17
C ALA A 209 12.60 -12.96 -0.93
N THR A 210 11.65 -13.88 -0.89
CA THR A 210 10.43 -13.80 -1.69
C THR A 210 9.39 -12.97 -0.94
N VAL A 211 8.76 -12.03 -1.66
CA VAL A 211 7.65 -11.24 -1.14
C VAL A 211 6.41 -11.53 -1.96
N GLU A 212 5.36 -12.02 -1.32
CA GLU A 212 4.12 -12.50 -1.92
C GLU A 212 2.93 -11.74 -1.33
N ALA A 213 1.99 -11.33 -2.17
CA ALA A 213 0.75 -10.71 -1.71
C ALA A 213 -0.08 -11.70 -0.86
N ALA A 214 -0.33 -11.37 0.42
CA ALA A 214 -1.15 -12.21 1.29
C ALA A 214 -2.64 -12.10 0.97
N GLU A 215 -3.04 -10.96 0.45
CA GLU A 215 -4.38 -10.58 0.00
C GLU A 215 -4.23 -9.65 -1.23
N PRO A 216 -5.31 -9.23 -1.91
CA PRO A 216 -5.20 -8.22 -2.97
C PRO A 216 -4.51 -6.96 -2.46
N THR A 217 -3.35 -6.64 -3.02
CA THR A 217 -2.41 -5.66 -2.49
C THR A 217 -2.11 -4.59 -3.53
N ASP A 218 -2.15 -3.32 -3.13
CA ASP A 218 -1.68 -2.19 -3.93
C ASP A 218 -0.33 -1.73 -3.42
N LEU A 219 0.57 -1.49 -4.36
CA LEU A 219 1.96 -1.11 -4.11
C LEU A 219 2.30 0.15 -4.90
N LEU A 220 3.14 0.99 -4.34
CA LEU A 220 3.89 2.00 -5.09
C LEU A 220 5.32 1.50 -5.26
N GLU A 221 5.75 1.37 -6.51
CA GLU A 221 7.13 1.04 -6.87
C GLU A 221 7.93 2.31 -7.10
N VAL A 222 9.11 2.37 -6.51
CA VAL A 222 10.16 3.34 -6.79
C VAL A 222 11.28 2.62 -7.51
N ALA A 223 11.52 2.98 -8.77
CA ALA A 223 12.62 2.41 -9.54
C ALA A 223 13.98 2.77 -8.92
N GLU A 224 14.98 1.93 -9.14
CA GLU A 224 16.33 2.14 -8.59
C GLU A 224 16.92 3.51 -8.97
N GLU A 225 16.81 3.88 -10.25
CA GLU A 225 17.34 5.15 -10.77
C GLU A 225 16.67 6.36 -10.08
N ASP A 226 15.35 6.33 -9.92
CA ASP A 226 14.61 7.38 -9.28
C ASP A 226 14.96 7.50 -7.78
N LEU A 227 15.13 6.37 -7.11
CA LEU A 227 15.52 6.36 -5.70
C LEU A 227 16.96 6.85 -5.49
N ARG A 228 17.88 6.54 -6.41
CA ARG A 228 19.26 7.07 -6.41
C ARG A 228 19.27 8.59 -6.56
N ASP A 229 18.49 9.13 -7.49
CA ASP A 229 18.34 10.57 -7.69
C ASP A 229 17.79 11.25 -6.43
N VAL A 230 16.78 10.65 -5.81
CA VAL A 230 16.19 11.14 -4.56
C VAL A 230 17.21 11.16 -3.43
N ILE A 231 17.97 10.08 -3.25
CA ILE A 231 19.00 10.01 -2.21
C ILE A 231 20.13 11.01 -2.45
N GLN A 232 20.48 11.25 -3.72
CA GLN A 232 21.51 12.26 -4.05
C GLN A 232 21.04 13.68 -3.64
N LYS A 233 19.78 13.99 -3.84
CA LYS A 233 19.20 15.27 -3.43
C LYS A 233 18.94 15.34 -1.93
N TRP A 234 18.45 14.25 -1.33
CA TRP A 234 18.04 14.17 0.07
C TRP A 234 18.67 12.96 0.77
N PRO A 235 19.93 13.09 1.25
CA PRO A 235 20.70 11.99 1.83
C PRO A 235 20.03 11.29 3.02
N ARG A 236 19.17 12.00 3.77
CA ARG A 236 18.43 11.45 4.91
C ARG A 236 17.49 10.29 4.53
N VAL A 237 17.02 10.24 3.28
CA VAL A 237 16.22 9.09 2.79
C VAL A 237 17.07 7.80 2.85
N LYS A 238 18.36 7.91 2.55
CA LYS A 238 19.30 6.80 2.68
C LYS A 238 19.46 6.34 4.12
N GLU A 239 19.53 7.27 5.07
CA GLU A 239 19.65 6.94 6.50
C GLU A 239 18.44 6.15 6.99
N VAL A 240 17.23 6.53 6.59
CA VAL A 240 16.00 5.78 6.90
C VAL A 240 16.08 4.36 6.33
N LEU A 241 16.46 4.20 5.06
CA LEU A 241 16.62 2.89 4.44
C LEU A 241 17.67 2.03 5.16
N GLN A 242 18.79 2.63 5.59
CA GLN A 242 19.87 1.94 6.32
C GLN A 242 19.41 1.47 7.71
N ASN A 243 18.66 2.27 8.44
CA ASN A 243 18.13 1.89 9.75
C ASN A 243 17.19 0.67 9.64
N TYR A 244 16.29 0.69 8.65
CA TYR A 244 15.42 -0.46 8.40
C TYR A 244 16.18 -1.70 7.93
N TYR A 245 17.20 -1.53 7.11
CA TYR A 245 18.09 -2.61 6.69
C TYR A 245 18.75 -3.30 7.90
N GLU A 246 19.33 -2.53 8.82
CA GLU A 246 20.00 -3.08 10.01
C GLU A 246 19.03 -3.86 10.91
N GLU A 247 17.85 -3.31 11.17
CA GLU A 247 16.80 -3.98 11.96
C GLU A 247 16.36 -5.29 11.30
N ARG A 248 16.11 -5.27 9.99
CA ARG A 248 15.60 -6.44 9.25
C ARG A 248 16.65 -7.54 9.09
N VAL A 249 17.91 -7.18 8.85
CA VAL A 249 19.01 -8.16 8.78
C VAL A 249 19.18 -8.86 10.12
N LYS A 250 19.16 -8.14 11.24
CA LYS A 250 19.22 -8.74 12.59
C LYS A 250 18.04 -9.71 12.81
N GLY A 251 16.82 -9.26 12.57
CA GLY A 251 15.62 -10.09 12.75
C GLY A 251 15.61 -11.33 11.85
N THR A 252 16.11 -11.21 10.62
CA THR A 252 16.24 -12.33 9.68
C THR A 252 17.26 -13.34 10.16
N MET A 253 18.44 -12.89 10.61
CA MET A 253 19.49 -13.78 11.13
C MET A 253 19.03 -14.56 12.37
N GLU A 254 18.28 -13.93 13.27
CA GLU A 254 17.73 -14.60 14.47
C GLU A 254 16.73 -15.70 14.07
N LYS A 255 15.83 -15.43 13.14
CA LYS A 255 14.86 -16.42 12.64
C LYS A 255 15.52 -17.57 11.89
N MET A 256 16.55 -17.28 11.10
CA MET A 256 17.31 -18.29 10.38
C MET A 256 18.11 -19.21 11.34
N LYS A 257 18.69 -18.68 12.42
CA LYS A 257 19.36 -19.48 13.45
C LYS A 257 18.39 -20.40 14.20
N GLY A 258 17.16 -20.00 14.40
CA GLY A 258 16.13 -20.82 15.05
C GLY A 258 15.51 -21.89 14.14
N ALA A 259 15.77 -21.83 12.82
CA ALA A 259 15.25 -22.77 11.82
C ALA A 259 16.26 -23.86 11.40
N LEU A 260 17.53 -23.74 11.82
CA LEU A 260 18.62 -24.73 11.68
C LEU A 260 18.67 -25.65 12.88
#